data_67de72f13f9edc8546af2fcc1fceac1e
#
_entry.id   67de72f13f9edc8546af2fcc1fceac1e
#
_cell.length_a   1.000
_cell.length_b   1.000
_cell.length_c   1.000
_cell.angle_alpha   90.00
_cell.angle_beta   90.00
_cell.angle_gamma   90.00
#
_symmetry.space_group_name_H-M   'P 1'
#
loop_
_entity.id
_entity.type
_entity.pdbx_description
1 polymer ?
#
loop_
_entity_poly.entity_id
_entity_poly.type
_entity_poly.pdbx_seq_one_letter_code
_entity_poly.pdbx_strand_id
1 'polypeptide(L)'
;FELEGEDIESMSLADRVNLHFKIGSFSPVSFTEEEQVIVDMVADAETFQDAQEAARAMHQLHKQQKEQEKVANVKPPAQEQGGGDSDASTNDNTMEQPRQESEGESSGDGQPDTVQEFATEDDEAEQDDEVKTDSNLSGNLENLISSNAVANEYVEIPDVNMKTIVNPNKEVSEYINDFFNQFQDRSEIYDLPDESYKKFKKSAQKEVNYLVKEFECRKSASAYHRSTVSRTGVLDCTKLHTYKYNEDLFKKISVMPDGKNHGLVFVLDWSGSMTDVIEDTLKQLYNLVWFCKKVAIPFKVFAFTNEYNHAYDDDGHITDTPDHYTAKEGQLFVDRRFSMMEFFNNETTAQELDIQMRNIWRISYSATHYCWSSTYMTPPRIGFSGTPLNEAVIALHKIIPNFKKKNNLEKVNCVILTDGESNHLARHKLVERRYHDHGKYEIMGKIRLNDRCYLRDRKTGQTYKIPYAWYDFHNMMIENLCHRFPEVNVIGIRVLESRDVNSWMRRDTSLDEFLKLQKVWKKERAVTVNMRGYAKYFGLSAASLGNDADFEVDEGATKAKIKSAFMKSLKTKKLNKKVLGEFVELIA
;
A
#
# COMPACT_ATOMS: atom_id res chain seq x y z
N PHE A 1 -29.20 21.92 28.34
CA PHE A 1 -30.50 22.56 28.16
C PHE A 1 -31.08 23.05 29.51
N GLU A 2 -31.24 22.18 30.52
CA GLU A 2 -31.69 22.60 31.86
C GLU A 2 -30.73 23.63 32.51
N LEU A 3 -29.43 23.52 32.29
CA LEU A 3 -28.44 24.48 32.77
C LEU A 3 -28.52 25.85 32.08
N GLU A 4 -29.10 25.90 30.89
CA GLU A 4 -29.32 27.13 30.12
C GLU A 4 -30.73 27.70 30.35
N GLY A 5 -31.59 27.01 31.14
CA GLY A 5 -32.94 27.45 31.49
C GLY A 5 -33.99 27.25 30.39
N GLU A 6 -33.71 26.39 29.43
CA GLU A 6 -34.68 26.03 28.39
C GLU A 6 -35.63 24.93 28.86
N ASP A 7 -36.93 25.13 28.61
CA ASP A 7 -37.97 24.15 28.91
C ASP A 7 -38.02 23.08 27.81
N ILE A 8 -37.66 21.85 28.18
CA ILE A 8 -37.59 20.71 27.27
C ILE A 8 -38.95 20.34 26.69
N GLU A 9 -40.04 20.55 27.45
CA GLU A 9 -41.40 20.25 26.98
C GLU A 9 -41.89 21.23 25.92
N SER A 10 -41.31 22.43 25.85
CA SER A 10 -41.60 23.43 24.82
C SER A 10 -40.82 23.22 23.49
N MET A 11 -39.92 22.26 23.44
CA MET A 11 -39.11 21.98 22.25
C MET A 11 -39.93 21.24 21.17
N SER A 12 -39.45 21.31 19.92
CA SER A 12 -40.08 20.59 18.81
C SER A 12 -40.13 19.08 19.05
N LEU A 13 -41.08 18.38 18.42
CA LEU A 13 -41.18 16.92 18.53
C LEU A 13 -39.87 16.25 18.11
N ALA A 14 -39.21 16.77 17.06
CA ALA A 14 -37.93 16.26 16.60
C ALA A 14 -36.82 16.37 17.65
N ASP A 15 -36.75 17.50 18.37
CA ASP A 15 -35.79 17.71 19.46
C ASP A 15 -36.08 16.78 20.64
N ARG A 16 -37.34 16.64 21.02
CA ARG A 16 -37.77 15.77 22.14
C ARG A 16 -37.45 14.29 21.83
N VAL A 17 -37.72 13.81 20.62
CA VAL A 17 -37.39 12.46 20.19
C VAL A 17 -35.87 12.26 20.19
N ASN A 18 -35.13 13.23 19.68
CA ASN A 18 -33.65 13.18 19.63
C ASN A 18 -33.06 13.11 21.06
N LEU A 19 -33.57 13.88 22.00
CA LEU A 19 -33.17 13.84 23.39
C LEU A 19 -33.52 12.50 24.05
N HIS A 20 -34.72 11.97 23.79
CA HIS A 20 -35.18 10.69 24.33
C HIS A 20 -34.20 9.56 23.95
N PHE A 21 -33.83 9.43 22.68
CA PHE A 21 -32.92 8.38 22.24
C PHE A 21 -31.44 8.61 22.64
N LYS A 22 -31.02 9.85 22.83
CA LYS A 22 -29.64 10.16 23.29
C LYS A 22 -29.45 9.94 24.80
N ILE A 23 -30.44 10.25 25.60
CA ILE A 23 -30.36 10.18 27.06
C ILE A 23 -30.90 8.84 27.58
N GLY A 24 -31.76 8.18 26.81
CA GLY A 24 -32.36 6.89 27.14
C GLY A 24 -33.34 7.00 28.35
N SER A 25 -33.30 6.01 29.23
CA SER A 25 -34.23 5.92 30.40
C SER A 25 -34.12 7.05 31.44
N PHE A 26 -33.12 7.92 31.30
CA PHE A 26 -32.96 9.11 32.14
C PHE A 26 -33.59 10.37 31.54
N SER A 27 -34.22 10.24 30.37
CA SER A 27 -34.84 11.37 29.69
C SER A 27 -36.14 11.81 30.43
N PRO A 28 -36.24 13.08 30.83
CA PRO A 28 -37.48 13.62 31.45
C PRO A 28 -38.57 13.95 30.41
N VAL A 29 -38.36 13.60 29.14
CA VAL A 29 -39.27 13.96 28.03
C VAL A 29 -40.53 13.13 28.09
N SER A 30 -41.70 13.81 28.05
CA SER A 30 -43.01 13.19 27.94
C SER A 30 -43.55 13.28 26.50
N PHE A 31 -44.27 12.26 26.07
CA PHE A 31 -44.90 12.21 24.75
C PHE A 31 -46.42 11.98 24.88
N THR A 32 -47.17 12.58 23.98
CA THR A 32 -48.63 12.29 23.86
C THR A 32 -48.81 10.91 23.21
N GLU A 33 -50.04 10.36 23.28
CA GLU A 33 -50.35 9.06 22.67
C GLU A 33 -50.09 9.04 21.17
N GLU A 34 -50.33 10.17 20.47
CA GLU A 34 -50.06 10.31 19.02
C GLU A 34 -48.55 10.41 18.72
N GLU A 35 -47.80 11.11 19.55
CA GLU A 35 -46.36 11.26 19.44
C GLU A 35 -45.64 9.95 19.76
N GLN A 36 -46.15 9.14 20.69
CA GLN A 36 -45.58 7.86 21.07
C GLN A 36 -45.51 6.89 19.90
N VAL A 37 -46.51 6.91 19.01
CA VAL A 37 -46.49 6.10 17.78
C VAL A 37 -45.25 6.42 16.91
N ILE A 38 -44.89 7.70 16.83
CA ILE A 38 -43.71 8.12 16.07
C ILE A 38 -42.42 7.72 16.78
N VAL A 39 -42.35 7.84 18.10
CA VAL A 39 -41.23 7.38 18.91
C VAL A 39 -41.01 5.88 18.71
N ASP A 40 -42.05 5.07 18.68
CA ASP A 40 -41.98 3.64 18.44
C ASP A 40 -41.52 3.33 17.01
N MET A 41 -42.00 4.10 15.99
CA MET A 41 -41.52 3.97 14.62
C MET A 41 -40.02 4.28 14.49
N VAL A 42 -39.51 5.28 15.21
CA VAL A 42 -38.07 5.62 15.23
C VAL A 42 -37.29 4.54 15.97
N ALA A 43 -37.84 3.94 17.04
CA ALA A 43 -37.20 2.87 17.79
C ALA A 43 -37.04 1.59 16.96
N ASP A 44 -38.02 1.28 16.12
CA ASP A 44 -38.07 0.06 15.29
C ASP A 44 -37.39 0.23 13.92
N ALA A 45 -36.91 1.43 13.58
CA ALA A 45 -36.28 1.71 12.29
C ALA A 45 -34.91 1.00 12.16
N GLU A 46 -34.83 -0.03 11.30
CA GLU A 46 -33.61 -0.76 11.00
C GLU A 46 -32.99 -0.35 9.64
N THR A 47 -33.80 0.19 8.73
CA THR A 47 -33.33 0.56 7.37
C THR A 47 -33.48 2.06 7.12
N PHE A 48 -32.77 2.56 6.11
CA PHE A 48 -32.91 3.95 5.67
C PHE A 48 -34.34 4.29 5.24
N GLN A 49 -35.06 3.32 4.69
CA GLN A 49 -36.44 3.50 4.28
C GLN A 49 -37.37 3.68 5.49
N ASP A 50 -37.17 2.90 6.55
CA ASP A 50 -37.92 3.02 7.82
C ASP A 50 -37.67 4.39 8.46
N ALA A 51 -36.42 4.87 8.44
CA ALA A 51 -36.07 6.21 8.92
C ALA A 51 -36.78 7.33 8.12
N GLN A 52 -36.88 7.16 6.78
CA GLN A 52 -37.63 8.11 5.95
C GLN A 52 -39.15 8.10 6.26
N GLU A 53 -39.71 6.93 6.49
CA GLU A 53 -41.15 6.82 6.86
C GLU A 53 -41.42 7.46 8.21
N ALA A 54 -40.59 7.24 9.20
CA ALA A 54 -40.66 7.88 10.51
C ALA A 54 -40.54 9.42 10.41
N ALA A 55 -39.60 9.92 9.62
CA ALA A 55 -39.42 11.37 9.39
C ALA A 55 -40.63 12.00 8.70
N ARG A 56 -41.25 11.33 7.72
CA ARG A 56 -42.48 11.80 7.05
C ARG A 56 -43.67 11.82 8.02
N ALA A 57 -43.81 10.81 8.84
CA ALA A 57 -44.86 10.74 9.84
C ALA A 57 -44.71 11.89 10.87
N MET A 58 -43.49 12.15 11.32
CA MET A 58 -43.17 13.26 12.22
C MET A 58 -43.54 14.62 11.62
N HIS A 59 -43.15 14.86 10.35
CA HIS A 59 -43.48 16.09 9.65
C HIS A 59 -45.00 16.28 9.46
N GLN A 60 -45.72 15.21 9.13
CA GLN A 60 -47.19 15.26 8.99
C GLN A 60 -47.88 15.60 10.32
N LEU A 61 -47.47 14.98 11.43
CA LEU A 61 -48.04 15.29 12.74
C LEU A 61 -47.77 16.74 13.14
N HIS A 62 -46.55 17.22 12.91
CA HIS A 62 -46.20 18.62 13.18
C HIS A 62 -47.04 19.61 12.35
N LYS A 63 -47.25 19.32 11.07
CA LYS A 63 -48.14 20.13 10.21
C LYS A 63 -49.59 20.15 10.72
N GLN A 64 -50.12 19.01 11.14
CA GLN A 64 -51.47 18.93 11.72
C GLN A 64 -51.59 19.70 13.03
N GLN A 65 -50.61 19.66 13.91
CA GLN A 65 -50.56 20.40 15.16
C GLN A 65 -50.57 21.94 14.90
N LYS A 66 -49.71 22.40 13.95
CA LYS A 66 -49.71 23.83 13.53
C LYS A 66 -51.03 24.28 12.91
N GLU A 67 -51.70 23.44 12.13
CA GLU A 67 -53.03 23.77 11.59
C GLU A 67 -54.10 23.86 12.69
N GLN A 68 -54.06 22.98 13.68
CA GLN A 68 -54.96 23.03 14.83
C GLN A 68 -54.75 24.26 15.71
N GLU A 69 -53.48 24.67 15.92
CA GLU A 69 -53.15 25.91 16.63
C GLU A 69 -53.58 27.17 15.87
N LYS A 70 -53.45 27.19 14.54
CA LYS A 70 -53.95 28.30 13.70
C LYS A 70 -55.47 28.42 13.78
N VAL A 71 -56.19 27.31 13.84
CA VAL A 71 -57.66 27.31 13.97
C VAL A 71 -58.11 27.73 15.40
N ALA A 72 -57.35 27.32 16.43
CA ALA A 72 -57.65 27.69 17.82
C ALA A 72 -57.38 29.19 18.12
N ASN A 73 -56.50 29.85 17.37
CA ASN A 73 -56.14 31.26 17.55
C ASN A 73 -57.00 32.25 16.73
N VAL A 74 -58.05 31.81 16.00
CA VAL A 74 -59.01 32.71 15.32
C VAL A 74 -59.93 33.29 16.35
N LYS A 75 -59.60 34.50 16.86
CA LYS A 75 -60.53 35.34 17.66
C LYS A 75 -61.72 35.76 16.82
N PRO A 76 -62.95 35.74 17.35
CA PRO A 76 -64.16 36.27 16.68
C PRO A 76 -64.03 37.77 16.48
N PRO A 77 -64.61 38.36 15.40
CA PRO A 77 -64.49 39.77 15.06
C PRO A 77 -65.14 40.67 16.11
N ALA A 78 -64.38 41.56 16.71
CA ALA A 78 -64.87 42.61 17.60
C ALA A 78 -65.43 43.80 16.76
N GLN A 79 -66.63 44.24 17.07
CA GLN A 79 -67.33 45.38 16.51
C GLN A 79 -66.59 46.69 16.70
N GLU A 80 -66.62 47.50 15.62
CA GLU A 80 -66.19 48.90 15.58
C GLU A 80 -66.93 49.77 16.60
N GLN A 81 -66.18 50.58 17.34
CA GLN A 81 -66.60 51.91 17.73
C GLN A 81 -65.44 52.86 17.74
N GLY A 82 -65.67 53.97 17.00
CA GLY A 82 -64.71 54.94 16.64
C GLY A 82 -64.37 55.96 17.73
N GLY A 83 -63.41 56.78 17.41
CA GLY A 83 -63.21 58.07 18.04
C GLY A 83 -61.80 58.45 18.39
N GLY A 84 -61.21 59.34 17.64
CA GLY A 84 -60.58 60.55 18.15
C GLY A 84 -59.08 60.59 18.37
N ASP A 85 -58.45 61.15 17.41
CA ASP A 85 -57.55 62.32 17.50
C ASP A 85 -56.21 62.30 18.24
N SER A 86 -55.28 62.78 17.44
CA SER A 86 -54.14 63.72 17.66
C SER A 86 -52.81 63.23 18.13
N ASP A 87 -51.97 63.52 17.21
CA ASP A 87 -50.78 64.41 17.16
C ASP A 87 -49.37 63.89 17.50
N ALA A 88 -48.59 64.07 16.50
CA ALA A 88 -47.24 64.71 16.42
C ALA A 88 -46.07 63.92 17.01
N SER A 89 -45.04 63.67 16.34
CA SER A 89 -44.04 64.49 15.68
C SER A 89 -42.71 63.72 15.57
N THR A 90 -42.23 63.69 14.42
CA THR A 90 -40.94 64.12 13.83
C THR A 90 -39.68 63.31 14.00
N ASN A 91 -39.17 63.14 12.82
CA ASN A 91 -37.77 63.24 12.31
C ASN A 91 -36.93 61.99 12.37
N ASP A 92 -36.27 61.63 11.41
CA ASP A 92 -35.78 62.08 10.07
C ASP A 92 -34.46 61.36 9.79
N ASN A 93 -34.21 61.09 8.56
CA ASN A 93 -33.02 60.92 7.75
C ASN A 93 -32.65 59.47 7.36
N THR A 94 -33.02 59.12 6.12
CA THR A 94 -32.47 59.37 4.78
C THR A 94 -31.03 58.89 4.58
N MET A 95 -30.84 57.94 3.70
CA MET A 95 -30.21 57.97 2.35
C MET A 95 -29.84 56.55 1.92
N GLU A 96 -30.47 56.06 0.92
CA GLU A 96 -30.17 56.01 -0.53
C GLU A 96 -29.19 54.94 -0.99
N GLN A 97 -29.74 54.15 -1.90
CA GLN A 97 -29.13 53.22 -2.85
C GLN A 97 -28.21 53.93 -3.89
N PRO A 98 -27.44 53.24 -4.78
CA PRO A 98 -28.07 52.56 -5.90
C PRO A 98 -27.38 51.26 -6.42
N ARG A 99 -28.19 50.55 -7.20
CA ARG A 99 -27.94 49.44 -8.14
C ARG A 99 -26.78 49.69 -9.10
N GLN A 100 -26.13 48.55 -9.52
CA GLN A 100 -25.84 48.35 -10.96
C GLN A 100 -25.75 46.86 -11.29
N GLU A 101 -26.50 46.50 -12.32
CA GLU A 101 -26.49 45.27 -13.09
C GLU A 101 -25.25 45.20 -13.99
N SER A 102 -24.75 44.01 -14.27
CA SER A 102 -24.27 43.70 -15.63
C SER A 102 -24.26 42.18 -15.85
N GLU A 103 -24.93 41.79 -16.88
CA GLU A 103 -25.03 40.51 -17.52
C GLU A 103 -23.68 40.03 -18.09
N GLY A 104 -23.53 38.69 -18.22
CA GLY A 104 -22.46 38.10 -19.01
C GLY A 104 -22.57 36.58 -19.02
N GLU A 105 -23.22 36.04 -20.04
CA GLU A 105 -23.30 34.63 -20.40
C GLU A 105 -21.93 34.02 -20.63
N SER A 106 -21.71 32.77 -20.28
CA SER A 106 -21.19 31.74 -21.19
C SER A 106 -21.18 30.34 -20.59
N SER A 107 -21.82 29.46 -21.29
CA SER A 107 -21.90 28.00 -21.33
C SER A 107 -20.62 27.22 -21.05
N GLY A 108 -20.79 26.04 -20.40
CA GLY A 108 -19.77 24.99 -20.36
C GLY A 108 -20.20 23.78 -19.51
N ASP A 109 -20.74 22.85 -20.17
CA ASP A 109 -21.15 21.47 -19.90
C ASP A 109 -20.29 20.70 -18.90
N GLY A 110 -20.94 19.93 -17.97
CA GLY A 110 -20.27 18.97 -17.10
C GLY A 110 -21.16 18.50 -15.95
N GLN A 111 -22.08 17.57 -16.24
CA GLN A 111 -22.93 16.94 -15.25
C GLN A 111 -22.16 16.19 -14.16
N PRO A 112 -22.59 16.30 -12.92
CA PRO A 112 -22.60 15.19 -11.98
C PRO A 112 -24.03 14.74 -11.67
N ASP A 113 -24.18 13.45 -11.48
CA ASP A 113 -25.38 12.70 -11.24
C ASP A 113 -26.34 13.35 -10.25
N THR A 114 -27.52 13.56 -10.76
CA THR A 114 -28.69 14.15 -10.11
C THR A 114 -29.26 13.20 -9.07
N VAL A 115 -29.21 13.60 -7.82
CA VAL A 115 -30.25 13.22 -6.85
C VAL A 115 -31.51 13.94 -7.28
N GLN A 116 -32.52 13.21 -7.71
CA GLN A 116 -33.83 13.76 -8.03
C GLN A 116 -34.44 14.43 -6.79
N GLU A 117 -34.37 15.72 -6.76
CA GLU A 117 -35.23 16.57 -5.94
C GLU A 117 -36.64 16.46 -6.48
N PHE A 118 -37.54 15.86 -5.71
CA PHE A 118 -38.98 15.99 -5.94
C PHE A 118 -39.39 17.38 -5.47
N ALA A 119 -39.46 18.33 -6.38
CA ALA A 119 -40.16 19.58 -6.18
C ALA A 119 -41.66 19.30 -6.21
N THR A 120 -42.31 19.41 -5.08
CA THR A 120 -43.76 19.64 -5.01
C THR A 120 -43.98 21.15 -4.95
N GLU A 121 -44.65 21.66 -5.99
CA GLU A 121 -45.16 23.02 -6.02
C GLU A 121 -46.16 23.22 -4.87
N ASP A 122 -45.77 24.00 -3.88
CA ASP A 122 -46.60 24.86 -3.01
C ASP A 122 -45.60 25.68 -2.16
N ASP A 123 -45.07 26.73 -2.75
CA ASP A 123 -44.28 27.75 -2.06
C ASP A 123 -45.18 28.77 -1.39
N GLU A 124 -45.65 28.47 -0.20
CA GLU A 124 -45.82 29.49 0.84
C GLU A 124 -44.65 29.31 1.82
N ALA A 125 -43.82 30.35 1.98
CA ALA A 125 -42.66 30.38 2.85
C ALA A 125 -43.07 30.02 4.30
N GLU A 126 -43.07 28.72 4.62
CA GLU A 126 -43.11 28.21 5.98
C GLU A 126 -41.75 28.52 6.61
N GLN A 127 -41.73 29.35 7.64
CA GLN A 127 -40.60 29.44 8.54
C GLN A 127 -40.35 28.02 9.09
N ASP A 128 -39.32 27.37 8.61
CA ASP A 128 -38.80 26.13 9.18
C ASP A 128 -38.42 26.43 10.63
N ASP A 129 -39.06 25.75 11.56
CA ASP A 129 -38.65 25.77 12.96
C ASP A 129 -37.29 25.06 13.02
N GLU A 130 -36.22 25.83 13.16
CA GLU A 130 -34.88 25.32 13.33
C GLU A 130 -34.85 24.29 14.48
N VAL A 131 -34.38 23.06 14.17
CA VAL A 131 -34.21 22.02 15.17
C VAL A 131 -33.09 22.44 16.12
N LYS A 132 -33.42 22.82 17.35
CA LYS A 132 -32.46 23.35 18.34
C LYS A 132 -31.32 22.38 18.66
N THR A 133 -31.59 21.07 18.65
CA THR A 133 -30.57 20.07 18.89
C THR A 133 -29.53 20.02 17.78
N ASP A 134 -29.87 20.36 16.55
CA ASP A 134 -28.94 20.40 15.42
C ASP A 134 -28.11 21.69 15.43
N SER A 135 -28.74 22.85 15.70
CA SER A 135 -28.03 24.13 15.84
C SER A 135 -27.04 24.11 17.03
N ASN A 136 -27.43 23.49 18.17
CA ASN A 136 -26.53 23.31 19.31
C ASN A 136 -25.41 22.30 19.03
N LEU A 137 -25.65 21.23 18.25
CA LEU A 137 -24.60 20.32 17.81
C LEU A 137 -23.60 21.04 16.91
N SER A 138 -24.09 21.81 15.95
CA SER A 138 -23.23 22.61 15.04
C SER A 138 -22.43 23.66 15.81
N GLY A 139 -23.05 24.40 16.75
CA GLY A 139 -22.35 25.37 17.59
C GLY A 139 -21.33 24.74 18.53
N ASN A 140 -21.60 23.57 19.10
CA ASN A 140 -20.65 22.83 19.92
C ASN A 140 -19.50 22.24 19.08
N LEU A 141 -19.75 21.78 17.86
CA LEU A 141 -18.71 21.37 16.91
C LEU A 141 -17.81 22.54 16.51
N GLU A 142 -18.39 23.71 16.25
CA GLU A 142 -17.63 24.93 15.96
C GLU A 142 -16.76 25.37 17.17
N ASN A 143 -17.26 25.25 18.39
CA ASN A 143 -16.51 25.54 19.61
C ASN A 143 -15.40 24.51 19.89
N LEU A 144 -15.57 23.25 19.48
CA LEU A 144 -14.54 22.22 19.57
C LEU A 144 -13.47 22.35 18.48
N ILE A 145 -13.79 22.96 17.34
CA ILE A 145 -12.85 23.25 16.28
C ILE A 145 -12.07 24.51 16.68
N SER A 146 -10.81 24.33 17.09
CA SER A 146 -9.91 25.46 17.32
C SER A 146 -9.86 26.34 16.07
N SER A 147 -10.03 27.64 16.22
CA SER A 147 -9.93 28.62 15.12
C SER A 147 -8.57 28.57 14.39
N ASN A 148 -7.57 27.95 15.01
CA ASN A 148 -6.25 27.67 14.45
C ASN A 148 -6.11 26.22 13.96
N ALA A 149 -7.16 25.41 13.95
CA ALA A 149 -7.11 24.04 13.44
C ALA A 149 -6.91 24.08 11.93
N VAL A 150 -5.74 23.67 11.49
CA VAL A 150 -5.46 23.51 10.05
C VAL A 150 -5.97 22.13 9.66
N ALA A 151 -6.81 22.08 8.64
CA ALA A 151 -7.43 20.86 8.14
C ALA A 151 -6.39 19.80 7.77
N ASN A 152 -6.69 18.54 8.11
CA ASN A 152 -5.91 17.40 7.64
C ASN A 152 -6.07 17.27 6.13
N GLU A 153 -4.97 16.92 5.46
CA GLU A 153 -4.93 16.73 4.02
C GLU A 153 -4.85 15.25 3.70
N TYR A 154 -5.77 14.76 2.88
CA TYR A 154 -5.82 13.35 2.48
C TYR A 154 -5.18 13.17 1.11
N VAL A 155 -4.33 12.15 0.99
CA VAL A 155 -3.70 11.78 -0.27
C VAL A 155 -4.09 10.36 -0.65
N GLU A 156 -4.17 10.10 -1.95
CA GLU A 156 -4.58 8.81 -2.50
C GLU A 156 -3.53 8.28 -3.47
N ILE A 157 -3.47 6.97 -3.62
CA ILE A 157 -2.59 6.32 -4.59
C ILE A 157 -3.18 6.54 -5.99
N PRO A 158 -2.41 7.09 -6.94
CA PRO A 158 -2.88 7.31 -8.31
C PRO A 158 -3.11 5.99 -9.05
N ASP A 159 -4.04 6.02 -10.01
CA ASP A 159 -4.29 4.89 -10.89
C ASP A 159 -3.30 4.91 -12.08
N VAL A 160 -2.15 4.29 -11.90
CA VAL A 160 -1.03 4.34 -12.85
C VAL A 160 -1.21 3.39 -14.04
N ASN A 161 -0.75 3.78 -15.22
CA ASN A 161 -0.76 2.96 -16.41
C ASN A 161 0.45 2.01 -16.43
N MET A 162 0.20 0.71 -16.30
CA MET A 162 1.26 -0.29 -16.25
C MET A 162 2.05 -0.43 -17.57
N LYS A 163 1.45 -0.07 -18.71
CA LYS A 163 2.14 -0.15 -20.01
C LYS A 163 3.26 0.89 -20.17
N THR A 164 3.18 1.99 -19.44
CA THR A 164 4.22 3.04 -19.46
C THR A 164 5.26 2.85 -18.36
N ILE A 165 4.94 2.06 -17.32
CA ILE A 165 5.82 1.82 -16.17
C ILE A 165 6.64 0.55 -16.35
N VAL A 166 6.01 -0.56 -16.77
CA VAL A 166 6.64 -1.87 -16.84
C VAL A 166 7.21 -2.12 -18.23
N ASN A 167 8.52 -2.28 -18.29
CA ASN A 167 9.23 -2.68 -19.49
C ASN A 167 9.36 -4.22 -19.49
N PRO A 168 8.75 -4.91 -20.47
CA PRO A 168 8.71 -6.37 -20.51
C PRO A 168 10.09 -6.99 -20.63
N ASN A 169 10.28 -8.20 -20.09
CA ASN A 169 11.55 -8.94 -20.13
C ASN A 169 12.13 -9.03 -21.55
N LYS A 170 11.30 -9.27 -22.57
CA LYS A 170 11.74 -9.37 -23.95
C LYS A 170 12.44 -8.08 -24.42
N GLU A 171 11.81 -6.93 -24.20
CA GLU A 171 12.37 -5.62 -24.61
C GLU A 171 13.67 -5.30 -23.87
N VAL A 172 13.67 -5.49 -22.54
CA VAL A 172 14.86 -5.24 -21.70
C VAL A 172 16.01 -6.16 -22.09
N SER A 173 15.73 -7.45 -22.30
CA SER A 173 16.77 -8.43 -22.65
C SER A 173 17.32 -8.23 -24.07
N GLU A 174 16.48 -7.89 -25.04
CA GLU A 174 16.90 -7.55 -26.41
C GLU A 174 17.81 -6.32 -26.38
N TYR A 175 17.43 -5.24 -25.70
CA TYR A 175 18.25 -4.05 -25.56
C TYR A 175 19.64 -4.35 -24.95
N ILE A 176 19.68 -5.14 -23.87
CA ILE A 176 20.95 -5.51 -23.22
C ILE A 176 21.78 -6.42 -24.12
N ASN A 177 21.16 -7.40 -24.77
CA ASN A 177 21.85 -8.32 -25.68
C ASN A 177 22.44 -7.58 -26.87
N ASP A 178 21.68 -6.68 -27.50
CA ASP A 178 22.13 -5.88 -28.64
C ASP A 178 23.34 -5.02 -28.27
N PHE A 179 23.31 -4.43 -27.07
CA PHE A 179 24.46 -3.69 -26.57
C PHE A 179 25.72 -4.58 -26.45
N PHE A 180 25.62 -5.73 -25.77
CA PHE A 180 26.79 -6.60 -25.61
C PHE A 180 27.23 -7.28 -26.92
N ASN A 181 26.30 -7.50 -27.86
CA ASN A 181 26.64 -8.04 -29.18
C ASN A 181 27.52 -7.09 -30.02
N GLN A 182 27.42 -5.76 -29.81
CA GLN A 182 28.30 -4.79 -30.47
C GLN A 182 29.77 -4.97 -30.10
N PHE A 183 30.06 -5.63 -28.97
CA PHE A 183 31.41 -5.87 -28.48
C PHE A 183 31.89 -7.32 -28.69
N GLN A 184 31.25 -8.10 -29.56
CA GLN A 184 31.65 -9.50 -29.80
C GLN A 184 33.08 -9.63 -30.31
N ASP A 185 33.56 -8.71 -31.14
CA ASP A 185 34.92 -8.66 -31.64
C ASP A 185 35.96 -8.29 -30.56
N ARG A 186 35.52 -7.82 -29.41
CA ARG A 186 36.31 -7.45 -28.23
C ARG A 186 35.87 -8.20 -26.98
N SER A 187 35.48 -9.46 -27.13
CA SER A 187 34.93 -10.29 -26.04
C SER A 187 35.83 -10.41 -24.83
N GLU A 188 37.15 -10.30 -25.02
CA GLU A 188 38.18 -10.32 -23.95
C GLU A 188 37.91 -9.27 -22.84
N ILE A 189 37.23 -8.16 -23.16
CA ILE A 189 36.86 -7.12 -22.17
C ILE A 189 36.03 -7.69 -21.03
N TYR A 190 35.16 -8.68 -21.32
CA TYR A 190 34.24 -9.26 -20.34
C TYR A 190 34.68 -10.62 -19.80
N ASP A 191 35.90 -11.07 -20.08
CA ASP A 191 36.37 -12.39 -19.60
C ASP A 191 36.37 -12.50 -18.07
N LEU A 192 36.83 -11.46 -17.36
CA LEU A 192 36.84 -11.45 -15.89
C LEU A 192 35.44 -11.51 -15.28
N PRO A 193 34.46 -10.67 -15.67
CA PRO A 193 33.10 -10.79 -15.25
C PRO A 193 32.49 -12.16 -15.54
N ASP A 194 32.72 -12.70 -16.73
CA ASP A 194 32.18 -13.99 -17.14
C ASP A 194 32.78 -15.16 -16.35
N GLU A 195 34.10 -15.13 -16.06
CA GLU A 195 34.72 -16.10 -15.18
C GLU A 195 34.18 -16.02 -13.76
N SER A 196 34.02 -14.80 -13.22
CA SER A 196 33.41 -14.57 -11.92
C SER A 196 32.01 -15.17 -11.87
N TYR A 197 31.18 -14.90 -12.88
CA TYR A 197 29.86 -15.50 -13.01
C TYR A 197 29.87 -17.03 -13.05
N LYS A 198 30.73 -17.62 -13.85
CA LYS A 198 30.90 -19.09 -13.97
C LYS A 198 31.31 -19.72 -12.64
N LYS A 199 32.26 -19.10 -11.91
CA LYS A 199 32.70 -19.56 -10.58
C LYS A 199 31.52 -19.51 -9.59
N PHE A 200 30.83 -18.37 -9.54
CA PHE A 200 29.66 -18.21 -8.68
C PHE A 200 28.56 -19.23 -9.03
N LYS A 201 28.17 -19.37 -10.29
CA LYS A 201 27.14 -20.32 -10.72
C LYS A 201 27.45 -21.76 -10.30
N LYS A 202 28.72 -22.16 -10.39
CA LYS A 202 29.17 -23.51 -9.96
C LYS A 202 29.03 -23.71 -8.45
N SER A 203 29.36 -22.71 -7.63
CA SER A 203 29.24 -22.79 -6.18
C SER A 203 27.77 -22.77 -5.74
N ALA A 204 26.96 -21.90 -6.34
CA ALA A 204 25.54 -21.70 -6.07
C ALA A 204 24.68 -22.97 -6.28
N GLN A 205 25.04 -23.81 -7.24
CA GLN A 205 24.29 -25.06 -7.51
C GLN A 205 24.13 -25.96 -6.28
N LYS A 206 25.15 -26.01 -5.40
CA LYS A 206 25.09 -26.82 -4.17
C LYS A 206 24.08 -26.24 -3.17
N GLU A 207 24.04 -24.93 -3.04
CA GLU A 207 23.11 -24.22 -2.16
C GLU A 207 21.68 -24.34 -2.65
N VAL A 208 21.47 -24.12 -3.95
CA VAL A 208 20.15 -24.28 -4.59
C VAL A 208 19.62 -25.71 -4.44
N ASN A 209 20.47 -26.73 -4.66
CA ASN A 209 20.06 -28.14 -4.47
C ASN A 209 19.66 -28.43 -3.02
N TYR A 210 20.35 -27.82 -2.06
CA TYR A 210 19.99 -27.95 -0.65
C TYR A 210 18.62 -27.31 -0.37
N LEU A 211 18.36 -26.10 -0.90
CA LEU A 211 17.07 -25.42 -0.76
C LEU A 211 15.93 -26.23 -1.36
N VAL A 212 16.11 -26.77 -2.56
CA VAL A 212 15.12 -27.62 -3.23
C VAL A 212 14.78 -28.81 -2.34
N LYS A 213 15.80 -29.51 -1.83
CA LYS A 213 15.60 -30.67 -0.95
C LYS A 213 14.86 -30.29 0.34
N GLU A 214 15.22 -29.18 0.96
CA GLU A 214 14.55 -28.70 2.18
C GLU A 214 13.11 -28.34 1.92
N PHE A 215 12.83 -27.65 0.81
CA PHE A 215 11.48 -27.30 0.38
C PHE A 215 10.61 -28.55 0.12
N GLU A 216 11.13 -29.52 -0.62
CA GLU A 216 10.42 -30.78 -0.89
C GLU A 216 10.12 -31.56 0.40
N CYS A 217 11.07 -31.60 1.34
CA CYS A 217 10.84 -32.22 2.64
C CYS A 217 9.72 -31.51 3.42
N ARG A 218 9.73 -30.17 3.45
CA ARG A 218 8.69 -29.38 4.16
C ARG A 218 7.34 -29.49 3.46
N LYS A 219 7.30 -29.43 2.13
CA LYS A 219 6.09 -29.65 1.34
C LYS A 219 5.47 -31.00 1.61
N SER A 220 6.29 -32.06 1.67
CA SER A 220 5.84 -33.41 2.00
C SER A 220 5.33 -33.53 3.44
N ALA A 221 6.02 -32.91 4.41
CA ALA A 221 5.58 -32.85 5.81
C ALA A 221 4.25 -32.10 5.95
N SER A 222 4.09 -30.95 5.29
CA SER A 222 2.84 -30.18 5.27
C SER A 222 1.70 -30.96 4.62
N ALA A 223 1.96 -31.68 3.53
CA ALA A 223 0.98 -32.54 2.88
C ALA A 223 0.55 -33.68 3.80
N TYR A 224 1.49 -34.28 4.52
CA TYR A 224 1.20 -35.32 5.50
C TYR A 224 0.34 -34.78 6.66
N HIS A 225 0.66 -33.62 7.21
CA HIS A 225 -0.13 -32.98 8.26
C HIS A 225 -1.56 -32.61 7.83
N ARG A 226 -1.76 -32.28 6.55
CA ARG A 226 -3.09 -31.99 5.98
C ARG A 226 -3.84 -33.23 5.53
N SER A 227 -3.18 -34.39 5.46
CA SER A 227 -3.82 -35.62 5.06
C SER A 227 -4.88 -36.04 6.08
N THR A 228 -6.08 -36.24 5.61
CA THR A 228 -7.20 -36.74 6.41
C THR A 228 -7.51 -38.16 5.98
N VAL A 229 -7.81 -38.99 6.95
CA VAL A 229 -8.26 -40.35 6.67
C VAL A 229 -9.78 -40.32 6.50
N SER A 230 -10.26 -40.50 5.29
CA SER A 230 -11.69 -40.63 5.01
C SER A 230 -12.11 -42.10 4.83
N ARG A 231 -13.34 -42.41 5.22
CA ARG A 231 -13.94 -43.73 4.98
C ARG A 231 -14.46 -43.75 3.54
N THR A 232 -14.15 -44.82 2.81
CA THR A 232 -14.48 -44.92 1.36
C THR A 232 -15.89 -45.40 1.09
N GLY A 233 -16.65 -45.82 2.10
CA GLY A 233 -17.93 -46.52 1.90
C GLY A 233 -17.77 -47.96 1.38
N VAL A 234 -16.57 -48.42 1.03
CA VAL A 234 -16.28 -49.80 0.63
C VAL A 234 -15.88 -50.60 1.86
N LEU A 235 -16.56 -51.75 2.08
CA LEU A 235 -16.27 -52.64 3.20
C LEU A 235 -14.87 -53.24 3.08
N ASP A 236 -14.16 -53.28 4.20
CA ASP A 236 -12.90 -53.98 4.31
C ASP A 236 -13.15 -55.46 4.68
N CYS A 237 -13.11 -56.32 3.67
CA CYS A 237 -13.41 -57.74 3.82
C CYS A 237 -12.53 -58.42 4.86
N THR A 238 -11.33 -57.90 5.13
CA THR A 238 -10.41 -58.45 6.16
C THR A 238 -10.88 -58.17 7.59
N LYS A 239 -11.69 -57.15 7.78
CA LYS A 239 -12.23 -56.69 9.08
C LYS A 239 -13.68 -57.12 9.31
N LEU A 240 -14.36 -57.67 8.31
CA LEU A 240 -15.77 -58.04 8.39
C LEU A 240 -16.07 -58.99 9.55
N HIS A 241 -15.14 -59.88 9.93
CA HIS A 241 -15.30 -60.80 11.05
C HIS A 241 -15.41 -60.09 12.41
N THR A 242 -14.99 -58.84 12.50
CA THR A 242 -15.01 -58.03 13.74
C THR A 242 -16.26 -57.16 13.88
N TYR A 243 -17.29 -57.33 13.02
CA TYR A 243 -18.46 -56.44 12.92
C TYR A 243 -19.24 -56.26 14.24
N LYS A 244 -19.15 -57.21 15.17
CA LYS A 244 -19.87 -57.16 16.45
C LYS A 244 -19.27 -56.20 17.48
N TYR A 245 -17.98 -55.83 17.32
CA TYR A 245 -17.25 -55.02 18.31
C TYR A 245 -16.33 -53.95 17.68
N ASN A 246 -16.34 -53.84 16.37
CA ASN A 246 -15.56 -52.84 15.63
C ASN A 246 -16.45 -52.04 14.67
N GLU A 247 -16.61 -50.76 14.91
CA GLU A 247 -17.39 -49.86 14.05
C GLU A 247 -16.62 -49.45 12.78
N ASP A 248 -15.32 -49.71 12.69
CA ASP A 248 -14.43 -49.26 11.65
C ASP A 248 -14.24 -50.32 10.55
N LEU A 249 -15.34 -50.69 9.92
CA LEU A 249 -15.43 -51.78 8.93
C LEU A 249 -15.16 -51.31 7.48
N PHE A 250 -14.98 -50.00 7.26
CA PHE A 250 -14.76 -49.48 5.93
C PHE A 250 -13.28 -49.26 5.62
N LYS A 251 -12.90 -49.50 4.37
CA LYS A 251 -11.57 -49.14 3.88
C LYS A 251 -11.33 -47.63 4.05
N LYS A 252 -10.16 -47.28 4.55
CA LYS A 252 -9.73 -45.92 4.71
C LYS A 252 -8.83 -45.52 3.56
N ILE A 253 -9.08 -44.33 2.99
CA ILE A 253 -8.19 -43.68 2.03
C ILE A 253 -7.67 -42.42 2.66
N SER A 254 -6.36 -42.20 2.55
CA SER A 254 -5.75 -40.93 2.88
C SER A 254 -6.02 -39.95 1.74
N VAL A 255 -6.84 -38.94 2.01
CA VAL A 255 -7.10 -37.84 1.08
C VAL A 255 -6.11 -36.74 1.41
N MET A 256 -5.23 -36.43 0.48
CA MET A 256 -4.36 -35.27 0.54
C MET A 256 -5.05 -34.11 -0.17
N PRO A 257 -5.47 -33.06 0.56
CA PRO A 257 -5.96 -31.86 -0.09
C PRO A 257 -4.82 -31.19 -0.85
N ASP A 258 -5.15 -30.58 -1.99
CA ASP A 258 -4.18 -29.85 -2.80
C ASP A 258 -3.49 -28.78 -1.97
N GLY A 259 -2.19 -28.67 -2.16
CA GLY A 259 -1.39 -27.62 -1.52
C GLY A 259 -1.72 -26.25 -2.13
N LYS A 260 -1.60 -25.20 -1.33
CA LYS A 260 -1.75 -23.83 -1.83
C LYS A 260 -0.72 -23.58 -2.92
N ASN A 261 -1.18 -23.01 -4.04
CA ASN A 261 -0.29 -22.64 -5.14
C ASN A 261 0.33 -21.26 -4.87
N HIS A 262 1.67 -21.21 -4.86
CA HIS A 262 2.44 -20.03 -4.51
C HIS A 262 3.20 -19.46 -5.70
N GLY A 263 3.33 -18.12 -5.75
CA GLY A 263 4.21 -17.45 -6.69
C GLY A 263 5.11 -16.45 -5.99
N LEU A 264 6.22 -16.08 -6.65
CA LEU A 264 7.19 -15.11 -6.15
C LEU A 264 7.34 -13.92 -7.10
N VAL A 265 7.28 -12.72 -6.51
CA VAL A 265 7.62 -11.48 -7.19
C VAL A 265 8.84 -10.89 -6.49
N PHE A 266 9.93 -10.74 -7.21
CA PHE A 266 11.15 -10.12 -6.72
C PHE A 266 11.22 -8.68 -7.20
N VAL A 267 11.57 -7.77 -6.30
CA VAL A 267 11.77 -6.35 -6.57
C VAL A 267 13.18 -5.98 -6.16
N LEU A 268 14.01 -5.66 -7.13
CA LEU A 268 15.42 -5.33 -6.95
C LEU A 268 15.61 -3.82 -7.03
N ASP A 269 16.30 -3.29 -6.05
CA ASP A 269 16.77 -1.92 -6.05
C ASP A 269 17.92 -1.75 -7.04
N TRP A 270 17.75 -0.85 -8.02
CA TRP A 270 18.75 -0.55 -9.02
C TRP A 270 19.24 0.90 -8.90
N SER A 271 19.54 1.30 -7.66
CA SER A 271 19.97 2.65 -7.29
C SER A 271 21.48 2.76 -7.13
N GLY A 272 21.98 4.01 -7.16
CA GLY A 272 23.40 4.30 -7.00
C GLY A 272 23.98 3.84 -5.65
N SER A 273 23.18 3.85 -4.57
CA SER A 273 23.60 3.38 -3.24
C SER A 273 23.84 1.86 -3.19
N MET A 274 23.23 1.11 -4.11
CA MET A 274 23.40 -0.34 -4.20
C MET A 274 24.71 -0.78 -4.84
N THR A 275 25.48 0.10 -5.49
CA THR A 275 26.68 -0.27 -6.27
C THR A 275 27.70 -1.07 -5.47
N ASP A 276 27.90 -0.76 -4.18
CA ASP A 276 28.84 -1.45 -3.31
C ASP A 276 28.39 -2.87 -2.93
N VAL A 277 27.09 -3.14 -2.96
CA VAL A 277 26.48 -4.41 -2.48
C VAL A 277 25.69 -5.15 -3.56
N ILE A 278 25.61 -4.61 -4.78
CA ILE A 278 24.73 -5.15 -5.84
C ILE A 278 25.16 -6.56 -6.26
N GLU A 279 26.46 -6.84 -6.38
CA GLU A 279 26.95 -8.16 -6.76
C GLU A 279 26.54 -9.22 -5.72
N ASP A 280 26.66 -8.90 -4.44
CA ASP A 280 26.25 -9.79 -3.36
C ASP A 280 24.73 -9.95 -3.27
N THR A 281 23.99 -8.88 -3.55
CA THR A 281 22.52 -8.92 -3.66
C THR A 281 22.07 -9.81 -4.82
N LEU A 282 22.73 -9.69 -5.98
CA LEU A 282 22.46 -10.57 -7.14
C LEU A 282 22.78 -12.03 -6.84
N LYS A 283 23.83 -12.34 -6.06
CA LYS A 283 24.12 -13.73 -5.63
C LYS A 283 22.91 -14.33 -4.88
N GLN A 284 22.29 -13.57 -4.00
CA GLN A 284 21.09 -14.03 -3.28
C GLN A 284 19.89 -14.18 -4.23
N LEU A 285 19.64 -13.17 -5.05
CA LEU A 285 18.54 -13.19 -6.03
C LEU A 285 18.67 -14.39 -6.98
N TYR A 286 19.86 -14.66 -7.52
CA TYR A 286 20.09 -15.76 -8.45
C TYR A 286 19.88 -17.13 -7.80
N ASN A 287 20.31 -17.31 -6.55
CA ASN A 287 20.02 -18.52 -5.80
C ASN A 287 18.51 -18.77 -5.69
N LEU A 288 17.72 -17.71 -5.39
CA LEU A 288 16.27 -17.80 -5.30
C LEU A 288 15.60 -18.03 -6.65
N VAL A 289 16.07 -17.39 -7.72
CA VAL A 289 15.58 -17.60 -9.09
C VAL A 289 15.84 -19.03 -9.58
N TRP A 290 17.06 -19.55 -9.40
CA TRP A 290 17.36 -20.95 -9.75
C TRP A 290 16.56 -21.95 -8.91
N PHE A 291 16.34 -21.66 -7.62
CA PHE A 291 15.44 -22.42 -6.79
C PHE A 291 14.03 -22.47 -7.36
N CYS A 292 13.43 -21.28 -7.65
CA CYS A 292 12.08 -21.20 -8.24
C CYS A 292 11.97 -21.96 -9.55
N LYS A 293 12.99 -21.85 -10.42
CA LYS A 293 13.03 -22.56 -11.71
C LYS A 293 13.05 -24.07 -11.53
N LYS A 294 13.84 -24.58 -10.55
CA LYS A 294 13.93 -26.04 -10.27
C LYS A 294 12.65 -26.61 -9.65
N VAL A 295 12.01 -25.86 -8.79
CA VAL A 295 10.77 -26.29 -8.10
C VAL A 295 9.52 -25.98 -8.92
N ALA A 296 9.69 -25.33 -10.09
CA ALA A 296 8.61 -24.89 -10.98
C ALA A 296 7.62 -23.93 -10.30
N ILE A 297 8.09 -23.07 -9.40
CA ILE A 297 7.31 -21.99 -8.82
C ILE A 297 7.28 -20.81 -9.82
N PRO A 298 6.11 -20.28 -10.18
CA PRO A 298 6.01 -19.07 -11.00
C PRO A 298 6.70 -17.88 -10.34
N PHE A 299 7.53 -17.15 -11.10
CA PHE A 299 8.21 -15.98 -10.57
C PHE A 299 8.38 -14.88 -11.62
N LYS A 300 8.52 -13.65 -11.15
CA LYS A 300 8.96 -12.47 -11.90
C LYS A 300 9.98 -11.69 -11.10
N VAL A 301 10.97 -11.13 -11.77
CA VAL A 301 11.98 -10.26 -11.19
C VAL A 301 11.92 -8.91 -11.86
N PHE A 302 11.64 -7.88 -11.08
CA PHE A 302 11.63 -6.49 -11.51
C PHE A 302 12.78 -5.74 -10.86
N ALA A 303 13.44 -4.88 -11.61
CA ALA A 303 14.33 -3.86 -11.07
C ALA A 303 13.71 -2.48 -11.29
N PHE A 304 13.71 -1.64 -10.25
CA PHE A 304 13.17 -0.29 -10.37
C PHE A 304 14.28 0.73 -10.57
N THR A 305 14.03 1.72 -11.44
CA THR A 305 14.97 2.78 -11.79
C THR A 305 14.24 4.03 -12.27
N ASN A 306 14.98 5.14 -12.36
CA ASN A 306 14.53 6.37 -13.01
C ASN A 306 15.26 6.63 -14.36
N GLU A 307 16.04 5.66 -14.88
CA GLU A 307 16.89 5.86 -16.05
C GLU A 307 16.35 5.21 -17.33
N TYR A 308 15.69 4.04 -17.23
CA TYR A 308 15.37 3.24 -18.41
C TYR A 308 14.46 3.94 -19.43
N ASN A 309 13.47 4.67 -18.96
CA ASN A 309 12.51 5.38 -19.81
C ASN A 309 13.04 6.73 -20.34
N HIS A 310 14.25 7.14 -19.99
CA HIS A 310 14.88 8.28 -20.62
C HIS A 310 15.18 7.96 -22.08
N ALA A 311 14.43 8.55 -23.00
CA ALA A 311 14.86 8.68 -24.36
C ALA A 311 15.67 9.99 -24.46
N TYR A 312 16.87 9.90 -25.02
CA TYR A 312 17.65 11.07 -25.40
C TYR A 312 17.50 11.26 -26.90
N ASP A 313 17.32 12.51 -27.34
CA ASP A 313 17.44 12.86 -28.75
C ASP A 313 18.92 12.82 -29.19
N ASP A 314 19.16 13.01 -30.48
CA ASP A 314 20.51 12.98 -31.06
C ASP A 314 21.43 14.06 -30.46
N ASP A 315 20.86 15.10 -29.85
CA ASP A 315 21.57 16.20 -29.18
C ASP A 315 21.77 15.95 -27.67
N GLY A 316 21.29 14.80 -27.14
CA GLY A 316 21.41 14.41 -25.73
C GLY A 316 20.38 15.06 -24.80
N HIS A 317 19.33 15.67 -25.34
CA HIS A 317 18.22 16.20 -24.54
C HIS A 317 17.22 15.07 -24.22
N ILE A 318 16.64 15.16 -23.02
CA ILE A 318 15.60 14.20 -22.58
C ILE A 318 14.34 14.45 -23.41
N THR A 319 13.94 13.45 -24.21
CA THR A 319 12.66 13.47 -24.92
C THR A 319 11.49 13.30 -23.96
N ASP A 320 10.30 13.77 -24.36
CA ASP A 320 9.08 13.65 -23.57
C ASP A 320 8.77 12.18 -23.24
N THR A 321 8.90 11.82 -21.98
CA THR A 321 8.40 10.55 -21.46
C THR A 321 6.89 10.63 -21.27
N PRO A 322 6.13 9.61 -21.67
CA PRO A 322 4.69 9.61 -21.50
C PRO A 322 4.30 9.66 -20.01
N ASP A 323 3.22 10.36 -19.72
CA ASP A 323 2.67 10.38 -18.36
C ASP A 323 2.18 9.00 -17.93
N HIS A 324 2.49 8.61 -16.71
CA HIS A 324 2.05 7.33 -16.15
C HIS A 324 0.57 7.35 -15.73
N TYR A 325 -0.01 8.53 -15.52
CA TYR A 325 -1.39 8.74 -15.08
C TYR A 325 -1.82 10.19 -15.29
N THR A 326 -3.12 10.43 -15.23
CA THR A 326 -3.65 11.80 -15.22
C THR A 326 -3.58 12.34 -13.79
N ALA A 327 -2.83 13.42 -13.58
CA ALA A 327 -2.65 14.04 -12.28
C ALA A 327 -3.96 14.65 -11.76
N LYS A 328 -4.33 14.34 -10.52
CA LYS A 328 -5.46 14.94 -9.80
C LYS A 328 -4.99 15.48 -8.47
N GLU A 329 -5.62 16.55 -7.99
CA GLU A 329 -5.32 17.08 -6.66
C GLU A 329 -5.52 16.01 -5.58
N GLY A 330 -4.63 16.00 -4.57
CA GLY A 330 -4.66 15.02 -3.50
C GLY A 330 -4.12 13.63 -3.86
N GLN A 331 -3.57 13.42 -5.05
CA GLN A 331 -2.89 12.17 -5.39
C GLN A 331 -1.39 12.23 -5.10
N LEU A 332 -0.81 11.06 -4.77
CA LEU A 332 0.64 10.90 -4.69
C LEU A 332 1.27 11.15 -6.06
N PHE A 333 2.44 11.78 -6.06
CA PHE A 333 3.20 12.05 -7.27
C PHE A 333 4.06 10.84 -7.62
N VAL A 334 3.97 10.36 -8.85
CA VAL A 334 4.86 9.36 -9.44
C VAL A 334 5.68 10.05 -10.54
N ASP A 335 7.01 9.92 -10.48
CA ASP A 335 7.90 10.55 -11.45
C ASP A 335 7.69 9.92 -12.84
N ARG A 336 7.65 10.74 -13.90
CA ARG A 336 7.53 10.27 -15.30
C ARG A 336 8.67 9.36 -15.73
N ARG A 337 9.84 9.54 -15.12
CA ARG A 337 11.04 8.74 -15.42
C ARG A 337 11.02 7.37 -14.75
N PHE A 338 10.16 7.18 -13.73
CA PHE A 338 10.04 5.91 -13.03
C PHE A 338 9.71 4.77 -13.97
N SER A 339 10.43 3.65 -13.84
CA SER A 339 10.18 2.44 -14.59
C SER A 339 10.54 1.19 -13.80
N MET A 340 9.85 0.10 -14.13
CA MET A 340 10.06 -1.24 -13.63
C MET A 340 10.56 -2.11 -14.79
N MET A 341 11.83 -2.46 -14.79
CA MET A 341 12.42 -3.38 -15.78
C MET A 341 12.18 -4.84 -15.36
N GLU A 342 11.50 -5.63 -16.17
CA GLU A 342 11.35 -7.06 -15.92
C GLU A 342 12.62 -7.78 -16.38
N PHE A 343 13.52 -8.10 -15.43
CA PHE A 343 14.80 -8.74 -15.74
C PHE A 343 14.66 -10.23 -16.04
N PHE A 344 13.90 -10.95 -15.22
CA PHE A 344 13.75 -12.40 -15.35
C PHE A 344 12.29 -12.83 -15.10
N ASN A 345 11.89 -13.93 -15.72
CA ASN A 345 10.58 -14.56 -15.43
C ASN A 345 10.66 -16.08 -15.61
N ASN A 346 9.58 -16.75 -15.21
CA ASN A 346 9.47 -18.22 -15.32
C ASN A 346 9.22 -18.71 -16.76
N GLU A 347 8.80 -17.84 -17.69
CA GLU A 347 8.48 -18.19 -19.08
C GLU A 347 9.74 -18.35 -19.94
N THR A 348 10.80 -17.67 -19.58
CA THR A 348 12.11 -17.69 -20.27
C THR A 348 12.74 -19.09 -20.22
N THR A 349 13.34 -19.54 -21.32
CA THR A 349 14.07 -20.82 -21.36
C THR A 349 15.29 -20.79 -20.45
N ALA A 350 15.82 -21.97 -20.07
CA ALA A 350 16.98 -22.04 -19.20
C ALA A 350 18.26 -21.43 -19.83
N GLN A 351 18.38 -21.51 -21.15
CA GLN A 351 19.51 -20.93 -21.88
C GLN A 351 19.42 -19.41 -21.95
N GLU A 352 18.26 -18.88 -22.31
CA GLU A 352 18.01 -17.44 -22.33
C GLU A 352 18.17 -16.82 -20.95
N LEU A 353 17.61 -17.46 -19.91
CA LEU A 353 17.77 -17.01 -18.53
C LEU A 353 19.25 -16.94 -18.13
N ASP A 354 20.07 -17.90 -18.54
CA ASP A 354 21.51 -17.90 -18.25
C ASP A 354 22.23 -16.73 -18.94
N ILE A 355 21.87 -16.43 -20.18
CA ILE A 355 22.39 -15.27 -20.92
C ILE A 355 21.97 -13.96 -20.23
N GLN A 356 20.71 -13.82 -19.87
CA GLN A 356 20.19 -12.65 -19.17
C GLN A 356 20.91 -12.44 -17.83
N MET A 357 21.05 -13.49 -17.03
CA MET A 357 21.76 -13.44 -15.75
C MET A 357 23.22 -13.06 -15.91
N ARG A 358 23.92 -13.63 -16.90
CA ARG A 358 25.31 -13.28 -17.20
C ARG A 358 25.45 -11.81 -17.60
N ASN A 359 24.55 -11.30 -18.42
CA ASN A 359 24.60 -9.92 -18.86
C ASN A 359 24.32 -8.91 -17.73
N ILE A 360 23.35 -9.20 -16.87
CA ILE A 360 23.12 -8.40 -15.66
C ILE A 360 24.32 -8.49 -14.70
N TRP A 361 24.96 -9.65 -14.60
CA TRP A 361 26.20 -9.82 -13.83
C TRP A 361 27.33 -8.94 -14.36
N ARG A 362 27.53 -8.84 -15.67
CA ARG A 362 28.54 -7.94 -16.30
C ARG A 362 28.31 -6.50 -15.90
N ILE A 363 27.05 -6.03 -15.88
CA ILE A 363 26.67 -4.68 -15.47
C ILE A 363 26.99 -4.45 -13.99
N SER A 364 26.61 -5.37 -13.11
CA SER A 364 26.87 -5.27 -11.68
C SER A 364 28.37 -5.34 -11.36
N TYR A 365 29.10 -6.21 -12.02
CA TYR A 365 30.56 -6.33 -11.87
C TYR A 365 31.27 -5.03 -12.26
N SER A 366 30.84 -4.40 -13.35
CA SER A 366 31.33 -3.10 -13.77
C SER A 366 31.09 -2.01 -12.72
N ALA A 367 29.92 -2.00 -12.08
CA ALA A 367 29.58 -1.03 -11.05
C ALA A 367 30.40 -1.21 -9.76
N THR A 368 30.56 -2.46 -9.30
CA THR A 368 31.30 -2.79 -8.07
C THR A 368 32.80 -2.61 -8.23
N HIS A 369 33.36 -2.89 -9.44
CA HIS A 369 34.78 -2.82 -9.74
C HIS A 369 35.13 -1.55 -10.53
N TYR A 370 34.35 -0.50 -10.43
CA TYR A 370 34.61 0.77 -11.11
C TYR A 370 35.94 1.36 -10.65
N CYS A 371 36.85 1.54 -11.60
CA CYS A 371 38.05 2.36 -11.43
C CYS A 371 38.13 3.34 -12.61
N TRP A 372 38.80 4.45 -12.43
CA TRP A 372 38.99 5.51 -13.45
C TRP A 372 39.54 5.01 -14.79
N SER A 373 40.13 3.82 -14.81
CA SER A 373 40.66 3.14 -16.00
C SER A 373 39.80 1.93 -16.42
N SER A 374 38.58 1.79 -15.92
CA SER A 374 37.78 0.60 -16.23
C SER A 374 37.37 0.60 -17.70
N THR A 375 37.66 -0.50 -18.36
CA THR A 375 37.34 -0.74 -19.77
C THR A 375 35.89 -1.26 -19.96
N TYR A 376 35.19 -1.53 -18.86
CA TYR A 376 33.84 -2.09 -18.91
C TYR A 376 32.82 -1.03 -19.33
N MET A 377 32.16 -1.29 -20.45
CA MET A 377 31.02 -0.48 -20.90
C MET A 377 29.71 -1.12 -20.47
N THR A 378 28.77 -0.30 -20.08
CA THR A 378 27.42 -0.72 -19.66
C THR A 378 26.36 -0.04 -20.51
N PRO A 379 25.18 -0.70 -20.71
CA PRO A 379 24.09 -0.09 -21.47
C PRO A 379 23.64 1.24 -20.83
N PRO A 380 23.60 2.36 -21.59
CA PRO A 380 23.35 3.69 -21.01
C PRO A 380 22.02 3.80 -20.24
N ARG A 381 20.97 3.12 -20.72
CA ARG A 381 19.62 3.18 -20.10
C ARG A 381 19.48 2.34 -18.83
N ILE A 382 20.50 1.54 -18.48
CA ILE A 382 20.50 0.65 -17.31
C ILE A 382 21.54 1.13 -16.29
N GLY A 383 21.68 2.43 -16.15
CA GLY A 383 22.52 3.06 -15.14
C GLY A 383 21.91 2.96 -13.73
N PHE A 384 22.78 2.98 -12.72
CA PHE A 384 22.34 3.10 -11.32
C PHE A 384 22.01 4.55 -11.01
N SER A 385 20.79 4.82 -10.55
CA SER A 385 20.28 6.17 -10.35
C SER A 385 19.63 6.36 -8.98
N GLY A 386 18.52 7.12 -8.90
CA GLY A 386 17.78 7.33 -7.67
C GLY A 386 17.03 6.08 -7.19
N THR A 387 16.44 6.18 -5.99
CA THR A 387 15.74 5.05 -5.33
C THR A 387 14.22 5.29 -5.30
N PRO A 388 13.47 5.05 -6.40
CA PRO A 388 12.03 5.21 -6.45
C PRO A 388 11.27 4.00 -5.85
N LEU A 389 11.64 3.59 -4.63
CA LEU A 389 11.04 2.43 -3.97
C LEU A 389 9.55 2.66 -3.67
N ASN A 390 9.15 3.89 -3.32
CA ASN A 390 7.75 4.21 -3.06
C ASN A 390 6.89 4.04 -4.31
N GLU A 391 7.39 4.50 -5.44
CA GLU A 391 6.76 4.34 -6.75
C GLU A 391 6.69 2.86 -7.16
N ALA A 392 7.72 2.09 -6.83
CA ALA A 392 7.71 0.63 -7.04
C ALA A 392 6.60 -0.04 -6.23
N VAL A 393 6.39 0.34 -4.97
CA VAL A 393 5.27 -0.18 -4.16
C VAL A 393 3.93 0.22 -4.76
N ILE A 394 3.77 1.45 -5.28
CA ILE A 394 2.56 1.86 -6.01
C ILE A 394 2.31 0.94 -7.21
N ALA A 395 3.34 0.63 -8.00
CA ALA A 395 3.22 -0.28 -9.13
C ALA A 395 2.84 -1.70 -8.71
N LEU A 396 3.34 -2.18 -7.56
CA LEU A 396 3.03 -3.52 -7.03
C LEU A 396 1.53 -3.71 -6.75
N HIS A 397 0.78 -2.65 -6.45
CA HIS A 397 -0.69 -2.72 -6.28
C HIS A 397 -1.42 -3.20 -7.55
N LYS A 398 -0.79 -3.12 -8.72
CA LYS A 398 -1.30 -3.66 -9.99
C LYS A 398 -0.53 -4.88 -10.48
N ILE A 399 0.79 -4.93 -10.28
CA ILE A 399 1.64 -6.06 -10.70
C ILE A 399 1.20 -7.35 -10.02
N ILE A 400 1.02 -7.32 -8.68
CA ILE A 400 0.74 -8.52 -7.88
C ILE A 400 -0.60 -9.15 -8.26
N PRO A 401 -1.74 -8.42 -8.31
CA PRO A 401 -3.01 -9.00 -8.73
C PRO A 401 -2.98 -9.56 -10.16
N ASN A 402 -2.30 -8.87 -11.07
CA ASN A 402 -2.15 -9.34 -12.46
C ASN A 402 -1.31 -10.63 -12.53
N PHE A 403 -0.20 -10.70 -11.78
CA PHE A 403 0.64 -11.89 -11.68
C PHE A 403 -0.13 -13.07 -11.06
N LYS A 404 -0.86 -12.83 -9.97
CA LYS A 404 -1.73 -13.81 -9.32
C LYS A 404 -2.77 -14.37 -10.27
N LYS A 405 -3.47 -13.49 -10.99
CA LYS A 405 -4.51 -13.88 -11.96
C LYS A 405 -3.92 -14.67 -13.13
N LYS A 406 -2.79 -14.21 -13.73
CA LYS A 406 -2.14 -14.86 -14.87
C LYS A 406 -1.72 -16.29 -14.56
N ASN A 407 -1.20 -16.55 -13.36
CA ASN A 407 -0.66 -17.84 -12.94
C ASN A 407 -1.62 -18.65 -12.06
N ASN A 408 -2.86 -18.20 -11.88
CA ASN A 408 -3.88 -18.85 -11.03
C ASN A 408 -3.37 -19.21 -9.63
N LEU A 409 -2.78 -18.22 -8.93
CA LEU A 409 -2.14 -18.41 -7.62
C LEU A 409 -3.08 -18.10 -6.46
N GLU A 410 -2.94 -18.82 -5.35
CA GLU A 410 -3.63 -18.52 -4.10
C GLU A 410 -2.87 -17.50 -3.25
N LYS A 411 -1.54 -17.64 -3.17
CA LYS A 411 -0.65 -16.76 -2.42
C LYS A 411 0.46 -16.20 -3.29
N VAL A 412 0.87 -14.97 -3.01
CA VAL A 412 2.04 -14.34 -3.64
C VAL A 412 2.99 -13.86 -2.56
N ASN A 413 4.24 -14.26 -2.64
CA ASN A 413 5.30 -13.73 -1.79
C ASN A 413 6.08 -12.69 -2.60
N CYS A 414 6.09 -11.45 -2.14
CA CYS A 414 6.84 -10.35 -2.72
C CYS A 414 8.15 -10.17 -1.95
N VAL A 415 9.29 -10.31 -2.62
CA VAL A 415 10.62 -10.17 -2.01
C VAL A 415 11.25 -8.88 -2.50
N ILE A 416 11.47 -7.94 -1.60
CA ILE A 416 12.09 -6.64 -1.89
C ILE A 416 13.56 -6.69 -1.44
N LEU A 417 14.47 -6.49 -2.39
CA LEU A 417 15.92 -6.42 -2.16
C LEU A 417 16.37 -4.96 -2.33
N THR A 418 16.63 -4.28 -1.23
CA THR A 418 16.98 -2.85 -1.20
C THR A 418 17.94 -2.54 -0.06
N ASP A 419 18.66 -1.44 -0.15
CA ASP A 419 19.41 -0.88 0.98
C ASP A 419 18.51 -0.12 1.98
N GLY A 420 17.20 -0.04 1.69
CA GLY A 420 16.16 0.43 2.60
C GLY A 420 15.93 1.94 2.63
N GLU A 421 16.55 2.69 1.74
CA GLU A 421 16.27 4.13 1.61
C GLU A 421 15.42 4.39 0.37
N SER A 422 14.41 5.24 0.48
CA SER A 422 13.56 5.63 -0.64
C SER A 422 13.60 7.14 -0.84
N ASN A 423 13.35 7.59 -2.06
CA ASN A 423 13.20 9.01 -2.34
C ASN A 423 12.01 9.60 -1.58
N HIS A 424 12.08 10.90 -1.28
CA HIS A 424 10.94 11.63 -0.75
C HIS A 424 9.77 11.57 -1.72
N LEU A 425 8.60 11.22 -1.23
CA LEU A 425 7.39 11.27 -2.00
C LEU A 425 6.72 12.66 -1.89
N ALA A 426 6.06 13.07 -2.94
CA ALA A 426 5.29 14.30 -3.02
C ALA A 426 3.84 13.99 -3.39
N ARG A 427 3.00 15.02 -3.36
CA ARG A 427 1.61 14.99 -3.79
C ARG A 427 1.31 16.07 -4.81
N HIS A 428 0.26 15.87 -5.56
CA HIS A 428 -0.30 16.89 -6.43
C HIS A 428 -1.18 17.85 -5.62
N LYS A 429 -0.98 19.14 -5.83
CA LYS A 429 -1.81 20.21 -5.30
C LYS A 429 -1.93 21.32 -6.32
N LEU A 430 -3.10 21.90 -6.46
CA LEU A 430 -3.28 23.13 -7.23
C LEU A 430 -2.53 24.28 -6.55
N VAL A 431 -1.64 24.91 -7.30
CA VAL A 431 -0.77 25.99 -6.82
C VAL A 431 -0.96 27.19 -7.72
N GLU A 432 -1.32 28.32 -7.10
CA GLU A 432 -1.38 29.58 -7.80
C GLU A 432 0.04 30.08 -8.09
N ARG A 433 0.38 30.26 -9.37
CA ARG A 433 1.62 30.91 -9.80
C ARG A 433 1.33 32.25 -10.43
N ARG A 434 2.19 33.23 -10.14
CA ARG A 434 2.19 34.56 -10.79
C ARG A 434 3.32 34.60 -11.80
N TYR A 435 3.00 34.90 -13.04
CA TYR A 435 3.98 35.27 -14.06
C TYR A 435 3.95 36.77 -14.24
N HIS A 436 5.11 37.40 -14.41
CA HIS A 436 5.22 38.85 -14.46
C HIS A 436 4.31 39.52 -15.52
N ASP A 437 3.96 38.82 -16.61
CA ASP A 437 3.21 39.35 -17.75
C ASP A 437 1.81 38.76 -17.99
N HIS A 438 1.43 37.65 -17.29
CA HIS A 438 0.20 36.91 -17.64
C HIS A 438 -0.79 36.67 -16.49
N GLY A 439 -0.65 37.43 -15.39
CA GLY A 439 -1.57 37.30 -14.26
C GLY A 439 -1.38 36.04 -13.41
N LYS A 440 -2.41 35.71 -12.63
CA LYS A 440 -2.43 34.52 -11.79
C LYS A 440 -3.03 33.34 -12.56
N TYR A 441 -2.39 32.20 -12.53
CA TYR A 441 -2.92 30.94 -13.07
C TYR A 441 -2.68 29.78 -12.12
N GLU A 442 -3.58 28.84 -12.10
CA GLU A 442 -3.47 27.62 -11.31
C GLU A 442 -2.79 26.52 -12.12
N ILE A 443 -1.78 25.89 -11.52
CA ILE A 443 -1.12 24.72 -12.10
C ILE A 443 -1.10 23.58 -11.10
N MET A 444 -1.13 22.35 -11.60
CA MET A 444 -0.91 21.18 -10.77
C MET A 444 0.57 21.14 -10.33
N GLY A 445 0.82 21.54 -9.11
CA GLY A 445 2.16 21.57 -8.51
C GLY A 445 2.52 20.27 -7.79
N LYS A 446 3.84 20.06 -7.62
CA LYS A 446 4.40 18.99 -6.79
C LYS A 446 4.77 19.56 -5.43
N ILE A 447 4.09 19.12 -4.37
CA ILE A 447 4.33 19.58 -2.99
C ILE A 447 4.75 18.38 -2.13
N ARG A 448 5.74 18.57 -1.27
CA ARG A 448 6.16 17.55 -0.31
C ARG A 448 5.04 17.21 0.66
N LEU A 449 4.98 15.95 1.07
CA LEU A 449 4.12 15.50 2.14
C LEU A 449 4.60 16.08 3.49
N ASN A 450 3.67 16.41 4.35
CA ASN A 450 3.93 16.93 5.69
C ASN A 450 3.22 16.06 6.74
N ASP A 451 3.38 16.39 8.02
CA ASP A 451 2.83 15.70 9.18
C ASP A 451 1.29 15.76 9.30
N ARG A 452 0.64 16.60 8.48
CA ARG A 452 -0.83 16.75 8.39
C ARG A 452 -1.43 15.92 7.27
N CYS A 453 -0.61 15.29 6.46
CA CYS A 453 -1.06 14.43 5.38
C CYS A 453 -1.39 13.03 5.90
N TYR A 454 -2.44 12.45 5.35
CA TYR A 454 -2.90 11.09 5.59
C TYR A 454 -3.07 10.37 4.27
N LEU A 455 -2.52 9.18 4.14
CA LEU A 455 -2.82 8.30 3.01
C LEU A 455 -4.18 7.64 3.26
N ARG A 456 -5.13 7.84 2.37
CA ARG A 456 -6.45 7.20 2.42
C ARG A 456 -6.58 6.19 1.29
N ASP A 457 -6.90 4.97 1.64
CA ASP A 457 -7.26 3.93 0.67
C ASP A 457 -8.78 3.73 0.68
N ARG A 458 -9.45 4.23 -0.35
CA ARG A 458 -10.92 4.09 -0.48
C ARG A 458 -11.39 2.66 -0.67
N LYS A 459 -10.51 1.75 -1.14
CA LYS A 459 -10.89 0.34 -1.36
C LYS A 459 -10.95 -0.46 -0.08
N THR A 460 -10.07 -0.16 0.88
CA THR A 460 -10.05 -0.81 2.20
C THR A 460 -10.76 0.00 3.28
N GLY A 461 -11.07 1.27 3.00
CA GLY A 461 -11.60 2.22 3.99
C GLY A 461 -10.56 2.68 5.02
N GLN A 462 -9.31 2.24 4.92
CA GLN A 462 -8.28 2.55 5.90
C GLN A 462 -7.57 3.88 5.60
N THR A 463 -7.18 4.55 6.67
CA THR A 463 -6.44 5.81 6.62
C THR A 463 -5.17 5.68 7.44
N TYR A 464 -4.04 6.06 6.86
CA TYR A 464 -2.71 5.96 7.47
C TYR A 464 -2.15 7.35 7.68
N LYS A 465 -1.73 7.66 8.91
CA LYS A 465 -0.97 8.89 9.16
C LYS A 465 0.40 8.78 8.49
N ILE A 466 0.79 9.79 7.73
CA ILE A 466 2.11 9.83 7.09
C ILE A 466 3.17 9.98 8.18
N PRO A 467 4.19 9.11 8.21
CA PRO A 467 5.23 9.19 9.22
C PRO A 467 6.07 10.47 9.04
N TYR A 468 6.51 11.05 10.16
CA TYR A 468 7.39 12.21 10.15
C TYR A 468 8.73 11.89 9.48
N ALA A 469 9.23 10.68 9.72
CA ALA A 469 10.46 10.17 9.12
C ALA A 469 10.18 9.73 7.68
N TRP A 470 10.73 10.43 6.72
CA TRP A 470 10.54 10.16 5.28
C TRP A 470 10.97 8.75 4.86
N TYR A 471 11.95 8.17 5.54
CA TYR A 471 12.45 6.81 5.28
C TYR A 471 11.47 5.71 5.74
N ASP A 472 10.47 6.02 6.57
CA ASP A 472 9.45 5.05 7.00
C ASP A 472 8.22 5.05 6.09
N PHE A 473 8.19 5.95 5.11
CA PHE A 473 7.02 6.06 4.22
C PHE A 473 6.78 4.78 3.45
N HIS A 474 7.83 4.14 2.93
CA HIS A 474 7.70 2.87 2.20
C HIS A 474 7.11 1.75 3.08
N ASN A 475 7.43 1.71 4.36
CA ASN A 475 6.88 0.74 5.31
C ASN A 475 5.35 0.87 5.43
N MET A 476 4.86 2.12 5.51
CA MET A 476 3.42 2.41 5.51
C MET A 476 2.75 2.00 4.18
N MET A 477 3.41 2.25 3.06
CA MET A 477 2.90 1.85 1.74
C MET A 477 2.82 0.33 1.58
N ILE A 478 3.80 -0.40 2.11
CA ILE A 478 3.80 -1.87 2.13
C ILE A 478 2.69 -2.39 3.05
N GLU A 479 2.49 -1.77 4.22
CA GLU A 479 1.37 -2.11 5.10
C GLU A 479 0.02 -1.94 4.39
N ASN A 480 -0.17 -0.83 3.66
CA ASN A 480 -1.36 -0.63 2.84
C ASN A 480 -1.51 -1.72 1.76
N LEU A 481 -0.42 -2.10 1.09
CA LEU A 481 -0.42 -3.19 0.11
C LEU A 481 -0.89 -4.52 0.74
N CYS A 482 -0.38 -4.86 1.93
CA CYS A 482 -0.77 -6.08 2.64
C CYS A 482 -2.22 -6.04 3.15
N HIS A 483 -2.70 -4.89 3.60
CA HIS A 483 -4.12 -4.74 3.99
C HIS A 483 -5.06 -4.85 2.79
N ARG A 484 -4.63 -4.37 1.63
CA ARG A 484 -5.43 -4.46 0.40
C ARG A 484 -5.43 -5.86 -0.21
N PHE A 485 -4.36 -6.62 0.02
CA PHE A 485 -4.18 -7.99 -0.49
C PHE A 485 -3.68 -8.90 0.63
N PRO A 486 -4.58 -9.41 1.49
CA PRO A 486 -4.18 -10.23 2.66
C PRO A 486 -3.46 -11.55 2.30
N GLU A 487 -3.58 -12.00 1.05
CA GLU A 487 -2.88 -13.17 0.53
C GLU A 487 -1.42 -12.89 0.09
N VAL A 488 -0.97 -11.65 0.22
CA VAL A 488 0.39 -11.23 -0.14
C VAL A 488 1.24 -11.14 1.11
N ASN A 489 2.38 -11.83 1.10
CA ASN A 489 3.42 -11.65 2.09
C ASN A 489 4.55 -10.83 1.48
N VAL A 490 4.94 -9.75 2.13
CA VAL A 490 6.11 -8.96 1.72
C VAL A 490 7.29 -9.30 2.61
N ILE A 491 8.41 -9.67 1.99
CA ILE A 491 9.66 -10.07 2.63
C ILE A 491 10.74 -9.08 2.21
N GLY A 492 11.40 -8.44 3.16
CA GLY A 492 12.54 -7.58 2.90
C GLY A 492 13.87 -8.31 3.03
N ILE A 493 14.79 -8.07 2.13
CA ILE A 493 16.18 -8.54 2.21
C ILE A 493 17.10 -7.34 2.00
N ARG A 494 17.93 -7.06 2.98
CA ARG A 494 18.96 -6.03 2.92
C ARG A 494 20.35 -6.65 3.08
N VAL A 495 21.22 -6.39 2.13
CA VAL A 495 22.64 -6.71 2.24
C VAL A 495 23.34 -5.51 2.86
N LEU A 496 24.07 -5.73 3.95
CA LEU A 496 24.65 -4.69 4.80
C LEU A 496 26.17 -4.80 4.81
N GLU A 497 26.84 -3.67 4.62
CA GLU A 497 28.22 -3.56 4.95
C GLU A 497 28.45 -3.46 6.47
N SER A 498 29.64 -3.83 6.93
CA SER A 498 29.95 -3.85 8.36
C SER A 498 29.82 -2.48 9.05
N ARG A 499 29.98 -1.39 8.27
CA ARG A 499 29.86 0.00 8.75
C ARG A 499 28.40 0.38 9.07
N ASP A 500 27.44 -0.16 8.30
CA ASP A 500 26.03 0.29 8.34
C ASP A 500 25.16 -0.52 9.29
N VAL A 501 25.65 -1.68 9.73
CA VAL A 501 24.91 -2.62 10.57
C VAL A 501 24.36 -2.02 11.85
N ASN A 502 25.20 -1.28 12.58
CA ASN A 502 24.81 -0.74 13.88
C ASN A 502 23.80 0.40 13.75
N SER A 503 23.95 1.26 12.73
CA SER A 503 23.02 2.36 12.45
C SER A 503 21.66 1.80 12.01
N TRP A 504 21.67 0.79 11.14
CA TRP A 504 20.45 0.13 10.69
C TRP A 504 19.70 -0.57 11.83
N MET A 505 20.39 -1.37 12.65
CA MET A 505 19.75 -2.06 13.78
C MET A 505 19.15 -1.10 14.83
N ARG A 506 19.71 0.11 14.97
CA ARG A 506 19.25 1.10 15.96
C ARG A 506 17.99 1.85 15.56
N ARG A 507 17.65 1.89 14.27
CA ARG A 507 16.56 2.76 13.77
C ARG A 507 15.22 2.46 14.44
N ASP A 508 14.85 1.16 14.54
CA ASP A 508 13.50 0.74 14.91
C ASP A 508 13.48 -0.21 16.13
N THR A 509 14.56 -0.27 16.91
CA THR A 509 14.66 -1.21 18.03
C THR A 509 14.95 -0.51 19.35
N SER A 510 14.41 -1.06 20.44
CA SER A 510 14.78 -0.67 21.78
C SER A 510 16.25 -1.04 22.09
N LEU A 511 16.86 -0.41 23.11
CA LEU A 511 18.25 -0.67 23.49
C LEU A 511 18.49 -2.16 23.80
N ASP A 512 17.56 -2.81 24.52
CA ASP A 512 17.68 -4.22 24.87
C ASP A 512 17.58 -5.13 23.66
N GLU A 513 16.71 -4.81 22.72
CA GLU A 513 16.54 -5.54 21.47
C GLU A 513 17.77 -5.36 20.58
N PHE A 514 18.30 -4.13 20.45
CA PHE A 514 19.53 -3.84 19.75
C PHE A 514 20.71 -4.68 20.26
N LEU A 515 20.88 -4.79 21.59
CA LEU A 515 21.94 -5.60 22.17
C LEU A 515 21.78 -7.09 21.88
N LYS A 516 20.53 -7.60 21.83
CA LYS A 516 20.24 -8.99 21.42
C LYS A 516 20.59 -9.21 19.94
N LEU A 517 20.13 -8.31 19.07
CA LEU A 517 20.40 -8.37 17.63
C LEU A 517 21.90 -8.29 17.33
N GLN A 518 22.64 -7.43 18.05
CA GLN A 518 24.09 -7.33 17.90
C GLN A 518 24.82 -8.63 18.29
N LYS A 519 24.35 -9.35 19.33
CA LYS A 519 24.90 -10.67 19.69
C LYS A 519 24.63 -11.71 18.59
N VAL A 520 23.41 -11.72 18.05
CA VAL A 520 23.03 -12.61 16.93
C VAL A 520 23.88 -12.28 15.69
N TRP A 521 24.02 -11.00 15.34
CA TRP A 521 24.84 -10.57 14.21
C TRP A 521 26.30 -11.00 14.31
N LYS A 522 26.92 -10.82 15.48
CA LYS A 522 28.30 -11.24 15.71
C LYS A 522 28.50 -12.75 15.52
N LYS A 523 27.47 -13.54 15.83
CA LYS A 523 27.51 -15.00 15.75
C LYS A 523 27.12 -15.51 14.37
N GLU A 524 26.07 -14.93 13.79
CA GLU A 524 25.38 -15.50 12.61
C GLU A 524 25.58 -14.67 11.34
N ARG A 525 26.10 -13.42 11.45
CA ARG A 525 26.25 -12.48 10.33
C ARG A 525 24.97 -12.26 9.53
N ALA A 526 23.85 -12.60 10.12
CA ALA A 526 22.52 -12.42 9.60
C ALA A 526 21.57 -12.15 10.78
N VAL A 527 20.53 -11.38 10.55
CA VAL A 527 19.55 -11.04 11.58
C VAL A 527 18.18 -10.84 10.93
N THR A 528 17.14 -11.24 11.67
CA THR A 528 15.74 -10.95 11.27
C THR A 528 15.20 -9.87 12.19
N VAL A 529 14.61 -8.83 11.61
CA VAL A 529 14.00 -7.70 12.31
C VAL A 529 12.52 -7.65 11.95
N ASN A 530 11.68 -7.32 12.93
CA ASN A 530 10.28 -7.03 12.66
C ASN A 530 10.16 -5.59 12.19
N MET A 531 9.69 -5.39 10.97
CA MET A 531 9.50 -4.07 10.37
C MET A 531 8.05 -3.94 9.89
N ARG A 532 7.49 -2.75 10.07
CA ARG A 532 6.09 -2.46 9.71
C ARG A 532 5.82 -2.80 8.24
N GLY A 533 4.72 -3.51 7.99
CA GLY A 533 4.32 -3.93 6.64
C GLY A 533 5.01 -5.19 6.11
N TYR A 534 6.17 -5.57 6.64
CA TYR A 534 6.88 -6.78 6.24
C TYR A 534 6.48 -7.98 7.09
N ALA A 535 6.28 -9.13 6.45
CA ALA A 535 6.13 -10.40 7.16
C ALA A 535 7.43 -10.79 7.87
N LYS A 536 8.58 -10.57 7.22
CA LYS A 536 9.93 -10.66 7.79
C LYS A 536 10.88 -9.73 7.06
N TYR A 537 11.85 -9.18 7.78
CA TYR A 537 12.91 -8.36 7.21
C TYR A 537 14.28 -8.93 7.60
N PHE A 538 15.06 -9.33 6.60
CA PHE A 538 16.37 -9.97 6.77
C PHE A 538 17.51 -8.97 6.51
N GLY A 539 18.42 -8.83 7.47
CA GLY A 539 19.70 -8.18 7.29
C GLY A 539 20.80 -9.22 7.08
N LEU A 540 21.55 -9.14 5.99
CA LEU A 540 22.63 -10.07 5.62
C LEU A 540 23.95 -9.33 5.52
N SER A 541 25.06 -9.93 5.97
CA SER A 541 26.38 -9.33 5.82
C SER A 541 26.96 -9.56 4.43
N ALA A 542 27.31 -8.49 3.71
CA ALA A 542 28.00 -8.55 2.42
C ALA A 542 29.27 -9.43 2.50
N ALA A 543 30.08 -9.24 3.54
CA ALA A 543 31.30 -10.00 3.76
C ALA A 543 31.09 -11.52 3.94
N SER A 544 29.88 -11.97 4.29
CA SER A 544 29.56 -13.39 4.40
C SER A 544 29.12 -14.03 3.08
N LEU A 545 28.79 -13.22 2.10
CA LEU A 545 28.27 -13.63 0.79
C LEU A 545 29.39 -13.68 -0.27
N GLY A 546 30.41 -12.81 -0.14
CA GLY A 546 31.53 -12.69 -1.09
C GLY A 546 32.66 -13.69 -0.86
N ASN A 547 32.73 -14.33 0.30
CA ASN A 547 33.76 -15.32 0.56
C ASN A 547 33.30 -16.72 0.09
N ASP A 548 33.46 -17.02 -1.18
CA ASP A 548 34.08 -18.30 -1.53
C ASP A 548 35.46 -18.31 -0.84
N ALA A 549 35.47 -18.65 0.45
CA ALA A 549 36.68 -19.06 1.08
C ALA A 549 37.05 -20.38 0.36
N ASP A 550 37.65 -20.26 -0.80
CA ASP A 550 38.56 -21.29 -1.28
C ASP A 550 39.42 -21.58 -0.08
N PHE A 551 39.44 -22.82 0.31
CA PHE A 551 40.28 -23.33 1.39
C PHE A 551 41.72 -23.22 0.89
N GLU A 552 42.20 -21.97 0.69
CA GLU A 552 43.59 -21.63 0.43
C GLU A 552 44.30 -21.69 1.79
N VAL A 553 44.94 -22.77 1.98
CA VAL A 553 45.88 -22.95 3.07
C VAL A 553 47.27 -22.88 2.42
N ASP A 554 48.05 -21.88 2.83
CA ASP A 554 49.45 -21.75 2.39
C ASP A 554 50.15 -23.10 2.55
N GLU A 555 50.92 -23.51 1.53
CA GLU A 555 51.79 -24.69 1.61
C GLU A 555 52.73 -24.52 2.80
N GLY A 556 52.53 -25.32 3.86
CA GLY A 556 53.28 -25.21 5.11
C GLY A 556 52.48 -24.66 6.33
N ALA A 557 51.19 -24.40 6.20
CA ALA A 557 50.38 -23.93 7.32
C ALA A 557 50.29 -24.98 8.44
N THR A 558 50.33 -24.50 9.69
CA THR A 558 50.20 -25.36 10.88
C THR A 558 48.78 -25.96 10.98
N LYS A 559 48.70 -27.19 11.57
CA LYS A 559 47.42 -27.87 11.82
C LYS A 559 46.35 -26.99 12.47
N ALA A 560 46.75 -26.02 13.31
CA ALA A 560 45.85 -25.08 13.96
C ALA A 560 45.28 -24.05 12.96
N LYS A 561 46.12 -23.52 12.02
CA LYS A 561 45.66 -22.63 10.94
C LYS A 561 44.73 -23.35 9.97
N ILE A 562 45.03 -24.61 9.59
CA ILE A 562 44.17 -25.44 8.74
C ILE A 562 42.81 -25.67 9.42
N LYS A 563 42.81 -26.06 10.71
CA LYS A 563 41.58 -26.26 11.49
C LYS A 563 40.77 -24.98 11.63
N SER A 564 41.44 -23.84 11.88
CA SER A 564 40.78 -22.54 11.98
C SER A 564 40.15 -22.10 10.65
N ALA A 565 40.88 -22.22 9.53
CA ALA A 565 40.36 -21.93 8.19
C ALA A 565 39.18 -22.84 7.81
N PHE A 566 39.28 -24.15 8.10
CA PHE A 566 38.23 -25.13 7.89
C PHE A 566 36.97 -24.83 8.76
N MET A 567 37.15 -24.52 10.03
CA MET A 567 36.06 -24.12 10.92
C MET A 567 35.42 -22.80 10.49
N LYS A 568 36.19 -21.87 9.95
CA LYS A 568 35.70 -20.60 9.41
C LYS A 568 34.87 -20.83 8.13
N SER A 569 35.32 -21.68 7.22
CA SER A 569 34.58 -22.03 6.01
C SER A 569 33.28 -22.80 6.31
N LEU A 570 33.27 -23.70 7.30
CA LEU A 570 32.08 -24.39 7.75
C LEU A 570 31.06 -23.45 8.44
N LYS A 571 31.52 -22.44 9.17
CA LYS A 571 30.65 -21.45 9.81
C LYS A 571 29.95 -20.57 8.78
N THR A 572 30.68 -20.10 7.77
CA THR A 572 30.13 -19.26 6.70
C THR A 572 29.03 -19.99 5.92
N LYS A 573 29.23 -21.26 5.59
CA LYS A 573 28.23 -22.11 4.91
C LYS A 573 26.97 -22.38 5.73
N LYS A 574 27.05 -22.38 7.07
CA LYS A 574 25.87 -22.55 7.95
C LYS A 574 24.95 -21.34 7.98
N LEU A 575 25.47 -20.14 7.75
CA LEU A 575 24.75 -18.88 7.92
C LEU A 575 23.75 -18.61 6.81
N ASN A 576 24.17 -18.78 5.55
CA ASN A 576 23.27 -18.64 4.41
C ASN A 576 22.12 -19.66 4.45
N LYS A 577 22.41 -20.89 4.93
CA LYS A 577 21.39 -21.94 5.05
C LYS A 577 20.26 -21.62 6.04
N LYS A 578 20.56 -20.90 7.14
CA LYS A 578 19.52 -20.56 8.13
C LYS A 578 18.52 -19.55 7.57
N VAL A 579 19.02 -18.46 6.98
CA VAL A 579 18.16 -17.41 6.38
C VAL A 579 17.37 -17.98 5.20
N LEU A 580 18.02 -18.76 4.35
CA LEU A 580 17.34 -19.45 3.25
C LEU A 580 16.34 -20.49 3.76
N GLY A 581 16.62 -21.17 4.88
CA GLY A 581 15.68 -22.08 5.55
C GLY A 581 14.46 -21.35 6.11
N GLU A 582 14.63 -20.20 6.76
CA GLU A 582 13.51 -19.36 7.22
C GLU A 582 12.69 -18.79 6.04
N PHE A 583 13.35 -18.46 4.93
CA PHE A 583 12.68 -18.09 3.70
C PHE A 583 11.83 -19.23 3.13
N VAL A 584 12.41 -20.45 3.06
CA VAL A 584 11.68 -21.66 2.62
C VAL A 584 10.48 -21.93 3.53
N GLU A 585 10.58 -21.66 4.83
CA GLU A 585 9.46 -21.81 5.78
C GLU A 585 8.29 -20.89 5.48
N LEU A 586 8.56 -19.68 5.00
CA LEU A 586 7.51 -18.72 4.62
C LEU A 586 6.80 -19.10 3.33
N ILE A 587 7.46 -19.82 2.43
CA ILE A 587 6.93 -20.16 1.10
C ILE A 587 6.48 -21.62 0.97
N ALA A 588 6.80 -22.50 1.93
CA ALA A 588 6.37 -23.91 1.99
C ALA A 588 5.06 -24.06 2.76
#